data_d4fde9e62c3b7ffb18d26b4376d716eb
#
_entry.id   d4fde9e62c3b7ffb18d26b4376d716eb
#
_cell.length_a   1.000
_cell.length_b   1.000
_cell.length_c   1.000
_cell.angle_alpha   90.00
_cell.angle_beta   90.00
_cell.angle_gamma   90.00
#
_symmetry.space_group_name_H-M   'P 1'
#
loop_
_entity.id
_entity.type
_entity.pdbx_description
1 polymer ?
#
loop_
_entity_poly.entity_id
_entity_poly.type
_entity_poly.pdbx_seq_one_letter_code
_entity_poly.pdbx_strand_id
1 'polypeptide(L)'
;MPRLRADRNLFLITSTLIFFNTIGVEWLYKALEQYTYITIRSIIFKFIALIAMFILVRNVDDYVIYGGISIFAASASNVFNFIRLRKIIGTKKVSNLNFKKHFKPVFMFFIISCATTIYTNLDNVMLGFMKDDVEVGYYNAATKIKNILVSIVTSLGTVLMPRASYYIQQEMWDEFYKLSKKAIKFVLLAAASMMIYFMIFAREGVLFLSGEAFGGAVVPMIIVMPTLLFIGLTNIMGI
;
A
#
# COMPACT_ATOMS: atom_id res chain seq x y z
N MET A 1 -6.93 7.44 27.26
CA MET A 1 -5.62 6.91 26.92
C MET A 1 -4.60 8.04 26.94
N PRO A 2 -3.63 8.05 27.88
CA PRO A 2 -2.69 9.18 28.03
C PRO A 2 -1.78 9.37 26.80
N ARG A 3 -1.33 8.33 26.13
CA ARG A 3 -0.49 8.39 24.92
C ARG A 3 -1.16 9.14 23.76
N LEU A 4 -2.46 8.95 23.52
CA LEU A 4 -3.20 9.67 22.47
C LEU A 4 -3.35 11.17 22.74
N ARG A 5 -3.23 11.60 24.00
CA ARG A 5 -3.27 13.02 24.36
C ARG A 5 -1.90 13.71 24.10
N ALA A 6 -0.81 13.00 24.27
CA ALA A 6 0.54 13.52 23.98
C ALA A 6 0.69 13.82 22.47
N ASP A 7 0.20 12.94 21.62
CA ASP A 7 0.35 13.03 20.14
C ASP A 7 -0.89 13.61 19.45
N ARG A 8 -1.69 14.43 20.17
CA ARG A 8 -2.95 14.98 19.66
C ARG A 8 -2.80 15.67 18.28
N ASN A 9 -1.73 16.45 18.11
CA ASN A 9 -1.50 17.18 16.87
C ASN A 9 -1.22 16.23 15.70
N LEU A 10 -0.40 15.21 15.90
CA LEU A 10 -0.14 14.18 14.90
C LEU A 10 -1.43 13.43 14.54
N PHE A 11 -2.24 13.08 15.55
CA PHE A 11 -3.50 12.37 15.34
C PHE A 11 -4.51 13.22 14.53
N LEU A 12 -4.64 14.51 14.83
CA LEU A 12 -5.50 15.42 14.07
C LEU A 12 -5.03 15.56 12.61
N ILE A 13 -3.73 15.72 12.39
CA ILE A 13 -3.17 15.84 11.05
C ILE A 13 -3.40 14.54 10.27
N THR A 14 -3.14 13.37 10.88
CA THR A 14 -3.36 12.08 10.20
C THR A 14 -4.83 11.81 9.89
N SER A 15 -5.75 12.29 10.72
CA SER A 15 -7.19 12.15 10.47
C SER A 15 -7.66 12.88 9.20
N THR A 16 -6.97 13.94 8.78
CA THR A 16 -7.29 14.63 7.53
C THR A 16 -7.11 13.76 6.29
N LEU A 17 -6.28 12.71 6.37
CA LEU A 17 -6.07 11.76 5.30
C LEU A 17 -7.37 11.05 4.88
N ILE A 18 -8.27 10.78 5.81
CA ILE A 18 -9.57 10.15 5.56
C ILE A 18 -10.38 11.02 4.60
N PHE A 19 -10.44 12.32 4.88
CA PHE A 19 -11.14 13.28 4.05
C PHE A 19 -10.55 13.40 2.64
N PHE A 20 -9.24 13.55 2.54
CA PHE A 20 -8.57 13.69 1.25
C PHE A 20 -8.63 12.41 0.40
N ASN A 21 -8.56 11.22 1.02
CA ASN A 21 -8.73 9.97 0.30
C ASN A 21 -10.14 9.80 -0.26
N THR A 22 -11.16 10.26 0.48
CA THR A 22 -12.56 10.21 0.01
C THR A 22 -12.77 11.11 -1.21
N ILE A 23 -12.17 12.32 -1.22
CA ILE A 23 -12.31 13.27 -2.31
C ILE A 23 -11.47 12.85 -3.52
N GLY A 24 -10.41 12.09 -3.32
CA GLY A 24 -9.39 11.78 -4.34
C GLY A 24 -9.90 10.99 -5.54
N VAL A 25 -11.04 10.29 -5.42
CA VAL A 25 -11.72 9.49 -6.48
C VAL A 25 -10.75 8.75 -7.42
N GLU A 26 -9.64 8.25 -6.88
CA GLU A 26 -8.60 7.56 -7.65
C GLU A 26 -9.14 6.33 -8.39
N TRP A 27 -10.17 5.68 -7.83
CA TRP A 27 -10.87 4.55 -8.45
C TRP A 27 -11.43 4.89 -9.83
N LEU A 28 -11.90 6.13 -10.04
CA LEU A 28 -12.45 6.55 -11.33
C LEU A 28 -11.35 6.63 -12.40
N TYR A 29 -10.19 7.18 -12.05
CA TYR A 29 -9.06 7.26 -12.97
C TYR A 29 -8.50 5.88 -13.33
N LYS A 30 -8.54 4.95 -12.39
CA LYS A 30 -8.20 3.54 -12.63
C LYS A 30 -9.21 2.88 -13.57
N ALA A 31 -10.51 3.12 -13.36
CA ALA A 31 -11.57 2.62 -14.24
C ALA A 31 -11.49 3.19 -15.66
N LEU A 32 -10.97 4.41 -15.81
CA LEU A 32 -10.74 5.05 -17.11
C LEU A 32 -9.35 4.74 -17.70
N GLU A 33 -8.60 3.80 -17.08
CA GLU A 33 -7.24 3.37 -17.48
C GLU A 33 -6.22 4.52 -17.59
N GLN A 34 -6.45 5.64 -16.89
CA GLN A 34 -5.56 6.80 -16.90
C GLN A 34 -4.35 6.62 -15.95
N TYR A 35 -3.70 5.48 -16.03
CA TYR A 35 -2.57 5.11 -15.16
C TYR A 35 -1.38 6.05 -15.29
N THR A 36 -1.06 6.48 -16.50
CA THR A 36 0.04 7.43 -16.74
C THR A 36 -0.13 8.73 -15.95
N TYR A 37 -1.36 9.29 -15.96
CA TYR A 37 -1.67 10.50 -15.19
C TYR A 37 -1.51 10.28 -13.69
N ILE A 38 -2.06 9.19 -13.15
CA ILE A 38 -1.97 8.86 -11.72
C ILE A 38 -0.50 8.72 -11.31
N THR A 39 0.28 7.99 -12.11
CA THR A 39 1.68 7.68 -11.82
C THR A 39 2.56 8.93 -11.82
N ILE A 40 2.53 9.71 -12.90
CA ILE A 40 3.35 10.92 -13.02
C ILE A 40 3.04 11.89 -11.88
N ARG A 41 1.75 12.15 -11.64
CA ARG A 41 1.31 13.02 -10.56
C ARG A 41 1.81 12.52 -9.20
N SER A 42 1.62 11.22 -8.89
CA SER A 42 2.05 10.64 -7.61
C SER A 42 3.55 10.74 -7.42
N ILE A 43 4.33 10.53 -8.47
CA ILE A 43 5.78 10.68 -8.44
C ILE A 43 6.16 12.13 -8.11
N ILE A 44 5.57 13.11 -8.79
CA ILE A 44 5.87 14.53 -8.56
C ILE A 44 5.63 14.91 -7.09
N PHE A 45 4.46 14.56 -6.51
CA PHE A 45 4.18 14.88 -5.10
C PHE A 45 5.08 14.15 -4.12
N LYS A 46 5.47 12.90 -4.42
CA LYS A 46 6.45 12.16 -3.61
C LYS A 46 7.84 12.81 -3.65
N PHE A 47 8.27 13.30 -4.81
CA PHE A 47 9.54 14.05 -4.92
C PHE A 47 9.50 15.37 -4.15
N ILE A 48 8.41 16.13 -4.26
CA ILE A 48 8.24 17.36 -3.48
C ILE A 48 8.30 17.06 -1.98
N ALA A 49 7.59 16.02 -1.53
CA ALA A 49 7.61 15.62 -0.13
C ALA A 49 8.99 15.13 0.33
N LEU A 50 9.73 14.42 -0.52
CA LEU A 50 11.09 13.98 -0.24
C LEU A 50 12.02 15.19 -0.02
N ILE A 51 11.98 16.16 -0.92
CA ILE A 51 12.77 17.39 -0.79
C ILE A 51 12.36 18.16 0.47
N ALA A 52 11.06 18.32 0.73
CA ALA A 52 10.55 18.98 1.93
C ALA A 52 11.01 18.28 3.21
N MET A 53 11.07 16.94 3.21
CA MET A 53 11.54 16.16 4.34
C MET A 53 13.02 16.46 4.67
N PHE A 54 13.89 16.50 3.67
CA PHE A 54 15.32 16.83 3.87
C PHE A 54 15.56 18.27 4.33
N ILE A 55 14.65 19.20 3.98
CA ILE A 55 14.80 20.62 4.35
C ILE A 55 14.22 20.88 5.75
N LEU A 56 13.06 20.31 6.07
CA LEU A 56 12.26 20.68 7.23
C LEU A 56 12.42 19.74 8.43
N VAL A 57 12.80 18.47 8.21
CA VAL A 57 12.98 17.49 9.29
C VAL A 57 14.45 17.37 9.60
N ARG A 58 14.89 17.99 10.69
CA ARG A 58 16.30 18.00 11.09
C ARG A 58 16.55 17.45 12.49
N ASN A 59 15.53 17.48 13.36
CA ASN A 59 15.62 17.06 14.75
C ASN A 59 14.60 15.97 15.04
N VAL A 60 14.81 15.23 16.13
CA VAL A 60 13.90 14.18 16.59
C VAL A 60 12.51 14.73 16.93
N ASP A 61 12.44 15.97 17.39
CA ASP A 61 11.17 16.64 17.76
C ASP A 61 10.33 17.06 16.55
N ASP A 62 10.89 17.00 15.34
CA ASP A 62 10.19 17.35 14.09
C ASP A 62 9.25 16.25 13.57
N TYR A 63 8.94 15.22 14.40
CA TYR A 63 8.10 14.09 14.00
C TYR A 63 6.69 14.51 13.54
N VAL A 64 6.15 15.61 14.08
CA VAL A 64 4.86 16.18 13.65
C VAL A 64 4.96 16.75 12.24
N ILE A 65 6.07 17.43 11.93
CA ILE A 65 6.37 17.98 10.59
C ILE A 65 6.52 16.82 9.60
N TYR A 66 7.25 15.77 9.98
CA TYR A 66 7.39 14.54 9.20
C TYR A 66 6.02 13.91 8.88
N GLY A 67 5.16 13.80 9.90
CA GLY A 67 3.78 13.33 9.73
C GLY A 67 2.98 14.20 8.76
N GLY A 68 3.08 15.53 8.89
CA GLY A 68 2.43 16.49 7.99
C GLY A 68 2.90 16.38 6.54
N ILE A 69 4.19 16.24 6.29
CA ILE A 69 4.78 16.05 4.95
C ILE A 69 4.31 14.72 4.34
N SER A 70 4.29 13.65 5.13
CA SER A 70 3.83 12.34 4.68
C SER A 70 2.37 12.36 4.24
N ILE A 71 1.52 13.06 4.98
CA ILE A 71 0.10 13.26 4.63
C ILE A 71 -0.04 14.16 3.42
N PHE A 72 0.74 15.23 3.32
CA PHE A 72 0.76 16.09 2.15
C PHE A 72 1.11 15.28 0.90
N ALA A 73 2.14 14.43 0.94
CA ALA A 73 2.51 13.56 -0.18
C ALA A 73 1.37 12.66 -0.64
N ALA A 74 0.61 12.12 0.31
CA ALA A 74 -0.52 11.24 0.02
C ALA A 74 -1.77 12.01 -0.43
N SER A 75 -2.02 13.18 0.14
CA SER A 75 -3.29 13.92 0.04
C SER A 75 -3.30 14.98 -1.07
N ALA A 76 -2.20 15.68 -1.30
CA ALA A 76 -2.14 16.75 -2.30
C ALA A 76 -2.49 16.23 -3.70
N SER A 77 -2.05 15.03 -4.02
CA SER A 77 -2.40 14.35 -5.26
C SER A 77 -3.92 14.15 -5.42
N ASN A 78 -4.65 13.94 -4.33
CA ASN A 78 -6.08 13.72 -4.32
C ASN A 78 -6.88 15.01 -4.60
N VAL A 79 -6.38 16.15 -4.12
CA VAL A 79 -6.97 17.45 -4.43
C VAL A 79 -6.91 17.75 -5.94
N PHE A 80 -5.79 17.46 -6.58
CA PHE A 80 -5.65 17.60 -8.03
C PHE A 80 -6.58 16.67 -8.81
N ASN A 81 -6.83 15.46 -8.32
CA ASN A 81 -7.84 14.58 -8.89
C ASN A 81 -9.22 15.21 -8.84
N PHE A 82 -9.59 15.77 -7.69
CA PHE A 82 -10.89 16.38 -7.52
C PHE A 82 -11.09 17.59 -8.43
N ILE A 83 -10.08 18.44 -8.59
CA ILE A 83 -10.12 19.58 -9.51
C ILE A 83 -10.33 19.11 -10.95
N ARG A 84 -9.58 18.10 -11.38
CA ARG A 84 -9.67 17.55 -12.74
C ARG A 84 -10.96 16.76 -12.96
N LEU A 85 -11.54 16.19 -11.90
CA LEU A 85 -12.82 15.46 -11.96
C LEU A 85 -13.92 16.26 -12.64
N ARG A 86 -13.99 17.56 -12.35
CA ARG A 86 -14.99 18.48 -12.94
C ARG A 86 -14.91 18.57 -14.47
N LYS A 87 -13.76 18.25 -15.07
CA LYS A 87 -13.57 18.21 -16.52
C LYS A 87 -14.01 16.88 -17.14
N ILE A 88 -14.08 15.83 -16.35
CA ILE A 88 -14.43 14.47 -16.80
C ILE A 88 -15.90 14.21 -16.59
N ILE A 89 -16.47 14.67 -15.49
CA ILE A 89 -17.87 14.47 -15.14
C ILE A 89 -18.63 15.75 -15.50
N GLY A 90 -19.62 15.61 -16.38
CA GLY A 90 -20.55 16.70 -16.63
C GLY A 90 -21.34 17.05 -15.37
N THR A 91 -21.50 18.36 -15.10
CA THR A 91 -22.21 18.88 -13.91
C THR A 91 -23.74 18.81 -14.03
N LYS A 92 -24.30 17.92 -14.85
CA LYS A 92 -25.75 17.75 -14.95
C LYS A 92 -26.33 17.24 -13.64
N LYS A 93 -27.26 17.98 -13.05
CA LYS A 93 -28.01 17.51 -11.87
C LYS A 93 -28.82 16.26 -12.24
N VAL A 94 -28.52 15.16 -11.60
CA VAL A 94 -29.30 13.92 -11.69
C VAL A 94 -30.40 13.99 -10.64
N SER A 95 -31.63 13.98 -11.07
CA SER A 95 -32.81 14.20 -10.20
C SER A 95 -33.24 12.98 -9.37
N ASN A 96 -32.85 11.77 -9.76
CA ASN A 96 -33.23 10.53 -9.07
C ASN A 96 -32.01 9.72 -8.62
N LEU A 97 -31.41 10.11 -7.49
CA LEU A 97 -30.33 9.38 -6.86
C LEU A 97 -30.88 8.27 -5.97
N ASN A 98 -30.73 7.02 -6.39
CA ASN A 98 -31.13 5.87 -5.58
C ASN A 98 -29.96 5.36 -4.72
N PHE A 99 -29.73 5.97 -3.57
CA PHE A 99 -28.65 5.60 -2.65
C PHE A 99 -28.84 4.17 -2.07
N LYS A 100 -30.08 3.72 -1.91
CA LYS A 100 -30.38 2.40 -1.32
C LYS A 100 -29.80 1.25 -2.16
N LYS A 101 -29.77 1.40 -3.50
CA LYS A 101 -29.19 0.39 -4.40
C LYS A 101 -27.69 0.16 -4.16
N HIS A 102 -26.99 1.19 -3.74
CA HIS A 102 -25.53 1.14 -3.54
C HIS A 102 -25.14 0.76 -2.12
N PHE A 103 -26.08 0.83 -1.16
CA PHE A 103 -25.77 0.59 0.26
C PHE A 103 -25.27 -0.84 0.52
N LYS A 104 -25.95 -1.85 -0.02
CA LYS A 104 -25.59 -3.26 0.18
C LYS A 104 -24.18 -3.60 -0.37
N PRO A 105 -23.83 -3.27 -1.64
CA PRO A 105 -22.47 -3.48 -2.14
C PRO A 105 -21.40 -2.72 -1.34
N VAL A 106 -21.65 -1.46 -1.02
CA VAL A 106 -20.70 -0.62 -0.26
C VAL A 106 -20.45 -1.22 1.12
N PHE A 107 -21.50 -1.65 1.82
CA PHE A 107 -21.38 -2.26 3.14
C PHE A 107 -20.60 -3.58 3.10
N MET A 108 -20.82 -4.38 2.05
CA MET A 108 -20.08 -5.64 1.85
C MET A 108 -18.58 -5.38 1.64
N PHE A 109 -18.21 -4.45 0.77
CA PHE A 109 -16.82 -4.03 0.58
C PHE A 109 -16.21 -3.40 1.83
N PHE A 110 -17.00 -2.65 2.60
CA PHE A 110 -16.56 -2.09 3.87
C PHE A 110 -16.17 -3.18 4.87
N ILE A 111 -17.01 -4.23 5.05
CA ILE A 111 -16.69 -5.35 5.95
C ILE A 111 -15.41 -6.07 5.51
N ILE A 112 -15.28 -6.35 4.20
CA ILE A 112 -14.07 -6.99 3.65
C ILE A 112 -12.84 -6.13 3.92
N SER A 113 -12.93 -4.82 3.69
CA SER A 113 -11.83 -3.88 3.92
C SER A 113 -11.47 -3.79 5.39
N CYS A 114 -12.45 -3.75 6.29
CA CYS A 114 -12.21 -3.76 7.74
C CYS A 114 -11.50 -5.06 8.16
N ALA A 115 -12.00 -6.22 7.73
CA ALA A 115 -11.39 -7.51 8.05
C ALA A 115 -9.93 -7.57 7.55
N THR A 116 -9.68 -7.13 6.32
CA THR A 116 -8.34 -7.09 5.73
C THR A 116 -7.43 -6.13 6.50
N THR A 117 -7.92 -4.95 6.86
CA THR A 117 -7.14 -3.95 7.60
C THR A 117 -6.77 -4.45 8.99
N ILE A 118 -7.71 -5.07 9.70
CA ILE A 118 -7.46 -5.69 11.00
C ILE A 118 -6.41 -6.79 10.85
N TYR A 119 -6.61 -7.72 9.91
CA TYR A 119 -5.69 -8.82 9.66
C TYR A 119 -4.26 -8.36 9.33
N THR A 120 -4.11 -7.32 8.52
CA THR A 120 -2.79 -6.86 8.05
C THR A 120 -2.05 -5.97 9.05
N ASN A 121 -2.73 -5.43 10.07
CA ASN A 121 -2.13 -4.52 11.03
C ASN A 121 -2.23 -5.00 12.48
N LEU A 122 -2.87 -6.14 12.73
CA LEU A 122 -3.09 -6.66 14.09
C LEU A 122 -1.77 -6.96 14.80
N ASP A 123 -0.78 -7.47 14.08
CA ASP A 123 0.55 -7.75 14.57
C ASP A 123 1.26 -6.49 15.12
N ASN A 124 1.17 -5.37 14.40
CA ASN A 124 1.70 -4.09 14.88
C ASN A 124 0.99 -3.60 16.15
N VAL A 125 -0.34 -3.73 16.19
CA VAL A 125 -1.13 -3.34 17.36
C VAL A 125 -0.80 -4.21 18.57
N MET A 126 -0.75 -5.53 18.38
CA MET A 126 -0.37 -6.47 19.43
C MET A 126 1.04 -6.22 19.95
N LEU A 127 2.00 -6.00 19.03
CA LEU A 127 3.37 -5.72 19.42
C LEU A 127 3.47 -4.43 20.25
N GLY A 128 2.74 -3.38 19.87
CA GLY A 128 2.69 -2.11 20.61
C GLY A 128 2.04 -2.20 22.00
N PHE A 129 1.17 -3.20 22.23
CA PHE A 129 0.64 -3.49 23.56
C PHE A 129 1.56 -4.36 24.42
N MET A 130 2.33 -5.26 23.78
CA MET A 130 3.18 -6.25 24.48
C MET A 130 4.61 -5.78 24.71
N LYS A 131 5.08 -4.85 23.88
CA LYS A 131 6.46 -4.35 23.86
C LYS A 131 6.46 -2.82 23.83
N ASP A 132 7.65 -2.24 23.69
CA ASP A 132 7.85 -0.81 23.57
C ASP A 132 7.83 -0.33 22.11
N ASP A 133 7.89 0.99 21.93
CA ASP A 133 7.83 1.62 20.62
C ASP A 133 9.09 1.31 19.75
N VAL A 134 10.21 0.94 20.38
CA VAL A 134 11.46 0.57 19.70
C VAL A 134 11.30 -0.76 18.97
N GLU A 135 10.72 -1.77 19.64
CA GLU A 135 10.46 -3.08 19.04
C GLU A 135 9.44 -2.98 17.89
N VAL A 136 8.41 -2.15 18.04
CA VAL A 136 7.47 -1.83 16.95
C VAL A 136 8.22 -1.18 15.78
N GLY A 137 9.18 -0.29 16.08
CA GLY A 137 10.05 0.33 15.08
C GLY A 137 10.86 -0.70 14.28
N TYR A 138 11.48 -1.67 14.96
CA TYR A 138 12.24 -2.74 14.30
C TYR A 138 11.35 -3.64 13.42
N TYR A 139 10.18 -4.01 13.92
CA TYR A 139 9.23 -4.79 13.15
C TYR A 139 8.73 -4.02 11.91
N ASN A 140 8.43 -2.74 12.06
CA ASN A 140 8.02 -1.88 10.96
C ASN A 140 9.12 -1.71 9.90
N ALA A 141 10.39 -1.61 10.28
CA ALA A 141 11.51 -1.57 9.34
C ALA A 141 11.59 -2.87 8.52
N ALA A 142 11.51 -4.02 9.18
CA ALA A 142 11.51 -5.33 8.53
C ALA A 142 10.34 -5.52 7.57
N THR A 143 9.12 -5.18 8.01
CA THR A 143 7.90 -5.30 7.19
C THR A 143 7.87 -4.31 6.03
N LYS A 144 8.48 -3.13 6.17
CA LYS A 144 8.62 -2.15 5.09
C LYS A 144 9.49 -2.70 3.95
N ILE A 145 10.62 -3.34 4.28
CA ILE A 145 11.48 -4.01 3.31
C ILE A 145 10.72 -5.15 2.62
N LYS A 146 10.07 -6.02 3.40
CA LYS A 146 9.22 -7.09 2.87
C LYS A 146 8.16 -6.54 1.90
N ASN A 147 7.46 -5.46 2.24
CA ASN A 147 6.40 -4.90 1.42
C ASN A 147 6.90 -4.33 0.09
N ILE A 148 8.13 -3.80 0.03
CA ILE A 148 8.78 -3.42 -1.23
C ILE A 148 8.93 -4.65 -2.12
N LEU A 149 9.45 -5.76 -1.59
CA LEU A 149 9.63 -7.01 -2.33
C LEU A 149 8.28 -7.63 -2.76
N VAL A 150 7.28 -7.59 -1.87
CA VAL A 150 5.90 -8.02 -2.18
C VAL A 150 5.36 -7.23 -3.38
N SER A 151 5.55 -5.92 -3.43
CA SER A 151 5.06 -5.09 -4.53
C SER A 151 5.69 -5.47 -5.88
N ILE A 152 6.96 -5.88 -5.88
CA ILE A 152 7.64 -6.36 -7.10
C ILE A 152 7.00 -7.68 -7.57
N VAL A 153 6.83 -8.64 -6.65
CA VAL A 153 6.29 -9.96 -6.96
C VAL A 153 4.82 -9.89 -7.41
N THR A 154 4.01 -9.07 -6.74
CA THR A 154 2.57 -8.94 -7.02
C THR A 154 2.24 -8.05 -8.23
N SER A 155 3.19 -7.23 -8.68
CA SER A 155 3.00 -6.38 -9.88
C SER A 155 2.67 -7.21 -11.13
N LEU A 156 3.22 -8.42 -11.24
CA LEU A 156 2.93 -9.32 -12.35
C LEU A 156 1.45 -9.72 -12.38
N GLY A 157 0.85 -10.02 -11.23
CA GLY A 157 -0.56 -10.36 -11.13
C GLY A 157 -1.46 -9.25 -11.67
N THR A 158 -1.15 -8.00 -11.32
CA THR A 158 -1.90 -6.83 -11.78
C THR A 158 -1.87 -6.68 -13.31
N VAL A 159 -0.73 -6.97 -13.93
CA VAL A 159 -0.57 -6.90 -15.40
C VAL A 159 -1.26 -8.07 -16.11
N LEU A 160 -1.25 -9.26 -15.50
CA LEU A 160 -1.83 -10.47 -16.11
C LEU A 160 -3.34 -10.56 -15.96
N MET A 161 -3.93 -9.92 -14.95
CA MET A 161 -5.35 -9.98 -14.64
C MET A 161 -6.27 -9.66 -15.84
N PRO A 162 -6.08 -8.57 -16.61
CA PRO A 162 -6.94 -8.27 -17.76
C PRO A 162 -6.87 -9.37 -18.83
N ARG A 163 -5.67 -9.92 -19.07
CA ARG A 163 -5.48 -10.96 -20.07
C ARG A 163 -6.06 -12.31 -19.64
N ALA A 164 -5.93 -12.65 -18.36
CA ALA A 164 -6.56 -13.83 -17.78
C ALA A 164 -8.10 -13.75 -17.89
N SER A 165 -8.67 -12.59 -17.52
CA SER A 165 -10.11 -12.32 -17.65
C SER A 165 -10.60 -12.42 -19.09
N TYR A 166 -9.82 -11.91 -20.06
CA TYR A 166 -10.13 -12.03 -21.48
C TYR A 166 -10.18 -13.49 -21.93
N TYR A 167 -9.21 -14.33 -21.56
CA TYR A 167 -9.18 -15.74 -21.93
C TYR A 167 -10.36 -16.52 -21.34
N ILE A 168 -10.72 -16.23 -20.08
CA ILE A 168 -11.91 -16.84 -19.44
C ILE A 168 -13.18 -16.42 -20.19
N GLN A 169 -13.34 -15.16 -20.52
CA GLN A 169 -14.52 -14.64 -21.22
C GLN A 169 -14.68 -15.21 -22.63
N GLN A 170 -13.58 -15.53 -23.30
CA GLN A 170 -13.56 -16.15 -24.63
C GLN A 170 -13.52 -17.69 -24.59
N GLU A 171 -13.65 -18.28 -23.39
CA GLU A 171 -13.58 -19.74 -23.17
C GLU A 171 -12.28 -20.40 -23.67
N MET A 172 -11.19 -19.61 -23.74
CA MET A 172 -9.86 -20.05 -24.17
C MET A 172 -9.08 -20.68 -23.01
N TRP A 173 -9.57 -21.81 -22.51
CA TRP A 173 -9.04 -22.44 -21.29
C TRP A 173 -7.58 -22.87 -21.40
N ASP A 174 -7.16 -23.37 -22.56
CA ASP A 174 -5.77 -23.80 -22.78
C ASP A 174 -4.79 -22.64 -22.65
N GLU A 175 -5.14 -21.47 -23.19
CA GLU A 175 -4.33 -20.26 -23.07
C GLU A 175 -4.33 -19.71 -21.65
N PHE A 176 -5.46 -19.76 -20.98
CA PHE A 176 -5.56 -19.40 -19.56
C PHE A 176 -4.66 -20.28 -18.69
N TYR A 177 -4.70 -21.61 -18.86
CA TYR A 177 -3.84 -22.53 -18.10
C TYR A 177 -2.36 -22.34 -18.41
N LYS A 178 -1.98 -22.11 -19.67
CA LYS A 178 -0.59 -21.81 -20.05
C LYS A 178 -0.11 -20.52 -19.40
N LEU A 179 -0.93 -19.47 -19.41
CA LEU A 179 -0.61 -18.18 -18.78
C LEU A 179 -0.43 -18.35 -17.27
N SER A 180 -1.39 -18.97 -16.60
CA SER A 180 -1.39 -19.21 -15.14
C SER A 180 -0.17 -20.03 -14.72
N LYS A 181 0.14 -21.11 -15.45
CA LYS A 181 1.32 -21.94 -15.17
C LYS A 181 2.63 -21.16 -15.31
N LYS A 182 2.76 -20.31 -16.32
CA LYS A 182 3.94 -19.43 -16.49
C LYS A 182 4.03 -18.39 -15.36
N ALA A 183 2.90 -17.79 -14.98
CA ALA A 183 2.83 -16.82 -13.91
C ALA A 183 3.22 -17.42 -12.56
N ILE A 184 2.67 -18.56 -12.19
CA ILE A 184 3.00 -19.28 -10.94
C ILE A 184 4.50 -19.64 -10.92
N LYS A 185 5.02 -20.20 -12.02
CA LYS A 185 6.45 -20.56 -12.10
C LYS A 185 7.36 -19.35 -11.93
N PHE A 186 7.03 -18.23 -12.57
CA PHE A 186 7.80 -17.00 -12.45
C PHE A 186 7.75 -16.43 -11.04
N VAL A 187 6.55 -16.35 -10.45
CA VAL A 187 6.36 -15.82 -9.08
C VAL A 187 7.09 -16.69 -8.06
N LEU A 188 6.98 -18.03 -8.18
CA LEU A 188 7.72 -18.95 -7.30
C LEU A 188 9.22 -18.72 -7.39
N LEU A 189 9.76 -18.65 -8.61
CA LEU A 189 11.20 -18.44 -8.81
C LEU A 189 11.65 -17.08 -8.25
N ALA A 190 10.94 -16.01 -8.59
CA ALA A 190 11.28 -14.66 -8.16
C ALA A 190 11.15 -14.50 -6.64
N ALA A 191 10.01 -14.93 -6.06
CA ALA A 191 9.77 -14.83 -4.63
C ALA A 191 10.75 -15.69 -3.81
N ALA A 192 11.03 -16.93 -4.26
CA ALA A 192 11.99 -17.80 -3.56
C ALA A 192 13.41 -17.25 -3.62
N SER A 193 13.85 -16.75 -4.79
CA SER A 193 15.18 -16.16 -4.94
C SER A 193 15.34 -14.91 -4.06
N MET A 194 14.35 -14.01 -4.05
CA MET A 194 14.36 -12.81 -3.20
C MET A 194 14.28 -13.18 -1.73
N MET A 195 13.44 -14.14 -1.34
CA MET A 195 13.34 -14.63 0.03
C MET A 195 14.70 -15.14 0.54
N ILE A 196 15.33 -16.06 -0.20
CA ILE A 196 16.63 -16.64 0.17
C ILE A 196 17.70 -15.55 0.26
N TYR A 197 17.78 -14.67 -0.75
CA TYR A 197 18.74 -13.57 -0.75
C TYR A 197 18.61 -12.69 0.48
N PHE A 198 17.40 -12.19 0.76
CA PHE A 198 17.17 -11.29 1.89
C PHE A 198 17.15 -11.99 3.26
N MET A 199 17.06 -13.32 3.32
CA MET A 199 17.32 -14.07 4.56
C MET A 199 18.81 -14.19 4.83
N ILE A 200 19.63 -14.48 3.81
CA ILE A 200 21.09 -14.60 3.95
C ILE A 200 21.72 -13.25 4.25
N PHE A 201 21.32 -12.21 3.51
CA PHE A 201 21.84 -10.85 3.64
C PHE A 201 20.90 -9.93 4.44
N ALA A 202 20.21 -10.50 5.46
CA ALA A 202 19.25 -9.73 6.24
C ALA A 202 19.90 -8.56 6.98
N ARG A 203 21.09 -8.77 7.55
CA ARG A 203 21.84 -7.73 8.26
C ARG A 203 22.22 -6.58 7.33
N GLU A 204 22.84 -6.89 6.21
CA GLU A 204 23.27 -5.94 5.21
C GLU A 204 22.08 -5.16 4.63
N GLY A 205 20.99 -5.87 4.35
CA GLY A 205 19.74 -5.28 3.85
C GLY A 205 19.12 -4.30 4.85
N VAL A 206 19.06 -4.65 6.12
CA VAL A 206 18.55 -3.77 7.18
C VAL A 206 19.46 -2.56 7.36
N LEU A 207 20.78 -2.76 7.45
CA LEU A 207 21.73 -1.68 7.64
C LEU A 207 21.72 -0.69 6.46
N PHE A 208 21.65 -1.20 5.24
CA PHE A 208 21.63 -0.37 4.03
C PHE A 208 20.34 0.45 3.90
N LEU A 209 19.17 -0.14 4.21
CA LEU A 209 17.86 0.50 3.99
C LEU A 209 17.35 1.30 5.19
N SER A 210 17.73 0.91 6.41
CA SER A 210 17.21 1.50 7.66
C SER A 210 18.28 2.11 8.56
N GLY A 211 19.58 1.83 8.30
CA GLY A 211 20.69 2.33 9.08
C GLY A 211 21.04 1.47 10.29
N GLU A 212 22.19 1.78 10.92
CA GLU A 212 22.76 0.99 12.03
C GLU A 212 21.86 0.92 13.27
N ALA A 213 21.11 1.98 13.56
CA ALA A 213 20.17 2.04 14.67
C ALA A 213 19.06 0.94 14.62
N PHE A 214 18.83 0.37 13.44
CA PHE A 214 17.81 -0.65 13.22
C PHE A 214 18.35 -2.08 13.23
N GLY A 215 19.52 -2.33 13.79
CA GLY A 215 20.11 -3.67 13.89
C GLY A 215 19.18 -4.73 14.51
N GLY A 216 18.29 -4.34 15.43
CA GLY A 216 17.26 -5.22 16.01
C GLY A 216 16.20 -5.71 15.01
N ALA A 217 16.07 -5.08 13.82
CA ALA A 217 15.13 -5.50 12.79
C ALA A 217 15.59 -6.74 11.98
N VAL A 218 16.84 -7.21 12.15
CA VAL A 218 17.39 -8.34 11.40
C VAL A 218 16.61 -9.63 11.67
N VAL A 219 16.35 -9.95 12.93
CA VAL A 219 15.61 -11.17 13.31
C VAL A 219 14.15 -11.11 12.82
N PRO A 220 13.39 -10.04 13.07
CA PRO A 220 12.07 -9.87 12.47
C PRO A 220 12.07 -10.01 10.95
N MET A 221 13.07 -9.46 10.25
CA MET A 221 13.18 -9.56 8.80
C MET A 221 13.32 -11.01 8.33
N ILE A 222 14.21 -11.80 8.95
CA ILE A 222 14.36 -13.22 8.61
C ILE A 222 13.04 -13.98 8.80
N ILE A 223 12.31 -13.68 9.87
CA ILE A 223 11.04 -14.36 10.19
C ILE A 223 9.93 -13.99 9.18
N VAL A 224 9.87 -12.74 8.72
CA VAL A 224 8.79 -12.32 7.80
C VAL A 224 9.08 -12.62 6.32
N MET A 225 10.33 -12.87 5.92
CA MET A 225 10.69 -13.13 4.52
C MET A 225 9.97 -14.33 3.89
N PRO A 226 9.75 -15.48 4.56
CA PRO A 226 8.98 -16.59 3.98
C PRO A 226 7.57 -16.22 3.54
N THR A 227 6.96 -15.21 4.17
CA THR A 227 5.62 -14.74 3.77
C THR A 227 5.57 -14.17 2.36
N LEU A 228 6.70 -13.71 1.81
CA LEU A 228 6.82 -13.22 0.43
C LEU A 228 6.38 -14.27 -0.59
N LEU A 229 6.79 -15.52 -0.37
CA LEU A 229 6.44 -16.64 -1.24
C LEU A 229 4.94 -16.93 -1.18
N PHE A 230 4.37 -16.99 0.02
CA PHE A 230 2.94 -17.27 0.19
C PHE A 230 2.07 -16.13 -0.37
N ILE A 231 2.44 -14.87 -0.13
CA ILE A 231 1.73 -13.70 -0.66
C ILE A 231 1.80 -13.68 -2.19
N GLY A 232 2.97 -13.98 -2.77
CA GLY A 232 3.13 -14.05 -4.21
C GLY A 232 2.22 -15.12 -4.84
N LEU A 233 2.19 -16.32 -4.26
CA LEU A 233 1.31 -17.41 -4.71
C LEU A 233 -0.17 -17.03 -4.59
N THR A 234 -0.59 -16.56 -3.42
CA THR A 234 -1.98 -16.16 -3.18
C THR A 234 -2.43 -15.07 -4.14
N ASN A 235 -1.56 -14.12 -4.48
CA ASN A 235 -1.86 -13.06 -5.44
C ASN A 235 -2.16 -13.62 -6.84
N ILE A 236 -1.36 -14.57 -7.33
CA ILE A 236 -1.59 -15.18 -8.65
C ILE A 236 -2.78 -16.13 -8.65
N MET A 237 -2.99 -16.89 -7.57
CA MET A 237 -4.12 -17.83 -7.46
C MET A 237 -5.46 -17.11 -7.24
N GLY A 238 -5.44 -15.84 -6.85
CA GLY A 238 -6.63 -15.01 -6.67
C GLY A 238 -7.06 -14.24 -7.94
N ILE A 239 -6.36 -14.39 -9.06
CA ILE A 239 -6.70 -13.84 -10.37
C ILE A 239 -7.60 -14.80 -11.13
#